data_22c47eaa26cd3957fb6ac4560a33ec50
#
_entry.id   22c47eaa26cd3957fb6ac4560a33ec50
#
_cell.length_a   1.000
_cell.length_b   1.000
_cell.length_c   1.000
_cell.angle_alpha   90.00
_cell.angle_beta   90.00
_cell.angle_gamma   90.00
#
_symmetry.space_group_name_H-M   'P 1'
#
loop_
_entity.id
_entity.type
_entity.pdbx_description
1 polymer ?
#
loop_
_entity_poly.entity_id
_entity_poly.type
_entity_poly.pdbx_seq_one_letter_code
_entity_poly.pdbx_strand_id
1 'polypeptide(L)'
;GTQPPTDVADVIHNDFNRSGKFRALDKASIVELPSQGSDIKFDTWRLLKQDYIVVGRLKDVGNGMVQVEYELWDVNKQQSLLSQAMQPAPMGDLRNVAHQIADAIYEKITGVRGAFWTRIAYITAVGLGNNTSYSLLVADSDGFNPQVVARSKESLLSPAWSPDGKKLAYVSFESGNSNIYVQDITTGSRQLVEAHAKGINGAPAWSPDGSKLAVALSFTGNLNIYVLNMASRQETRLTSDTLAINTQPEWSPDGQTIYFTSDRSGKPQIYQISASGGSASRISFQGQSNQNVSVGFDGKQLAMVQGNGNVYRIAIMDQSLGGQVRFVSPGPFDESPSFAPNASMLLYAATEGPRGVLYSVSADGNVRQRLVLSDGDVREPAWGPYRER
;
A
#
# COMPACT_ATOMS: atom_id res chain seq x y z
N GLY A 1 -0.67 38.56 -3.07
CA GLY A 1 -1.55 37.42 -2.75
C GLY A 1 -0.87 36.46 -1.79
N THR A 2 -1.62 35.96 -0.84
CA THR A 2 -1.16 34.94 0.09
C THR A 2 -0.77 33.68 -0.68
N GLN A 3 0.44 33.15 -0.42
CA GLN A 3 0.84 31.88 -1.00
C GLN A 3 -0.02 30.75 -0.40
N PRO A 4 -0.40 29.74 -1.21
CA PRO A 4 -1.13 28.58 -0.70
C PRO A 4 -0.25 27.78 0.28
N PRO A 5 -0.86 27.08 1.27
CA PRO A 5 -0.11 26.31 2.26
C PRO A 5 0.59 25.08 1.67
N THR A 6 0.20 24.66 0.46
CA THR A 6 0.75 23.50 -0.25
C THR A 6 1.31 23.93 -1.59
N ASP A 7 2.55 23.56 -1.87
CA ASP A 7 3.12 23.69 -3.20
C ASP A 7 2.74 22.46 -4.03
N VAL A 8 1.79 22.62 -4.95
CA VAL A 8 1.29 21.55 -5.81
C VAL A 8 2.42 20.93 -6.64
N ALA A 9 3.35 21.75 -7.15
CA ALA A 9 4.48 21.27 -7.94
C ALA A 9 5.42 20.39 -7.12
N ASP A 10 5.67 20.71 -5.86
CA ASP A 10 6.51 19.89 -4.97
C ASP A 10 5.90 18.52 -4.70
N VAL A 11 4.58 18.47 -4.50
CA VAL A 11 3.88 17.18 -4.29
C VAL A 11 3.98 16.29 -5.53
N ILE A 12 3.75 16.85 -6.72
CA ILE A 12 3.87 16.12 -7.99
C ILE A 12 5.31 15.66 -8.22
N HIS A 13 6.29 16.53 -7.97
CA HIS A 13 7.71 16.19 -8.08
C HIS A 13 8.09 15.01 -7.17
N ASN A 14 7.66 15.03 -5.92
CA ASN A 14 7.94 13.96 -4.96
C ASN A 14 7.25 12.65 -5.35
N ASP A 15 6.03 12.71 -5.87
CA ASP A 15 5.32 11.54 -6.38
C ASP A 15 6.13 10.87 -7.50
N PHE A 16 6.59 11.64 -8.47
CA PHE A 16 7.37 11.09 -9.57
C PHE A 16 8.70 10.50 -9.12
N ASN A 17 9.39 11.17 -8.21
CA ASN A 17 10.68 10.68 -7.68
C ASN A 17 10.52 9.33 -6.98
N ARG A 18 9.50 9.16 -6.14
CA ARG A 18 9.31 7.90 -5.40
C ARG A 18 8.82 6.75 -6.28
N SER A 19 8.26 7.03 -7.45
CA SER A 19 7.75 6.00 -8.36
C SER A 19 8.83 5.14 -9.01
N GLY A 20 10.06 5.64 -9.11
CA GLY A 20 11.15 4.96 -9.82
C GLY A 20 11.02 4.96 -11.33
N LYS A 21 9.98 5.57 -11.90
CA LYS A 21 9.73 5.63 -13.35
C LYS A 21 10.22 6.93 -13.99
N PHE A 22 10.46 7.96 -13.19
CA PHE A 22 10.83 9.29 -13.65
C PHE A 22 12.06 9.79 -12.92
N ARG A 23 12.87 10.55 -13.63
CA ARG A 23 13.93 11.35 -13.05
C ARG A 23 13.47 12.81 -13.05
N ALA A 24 12.87 13.24 -11.95
CA ALA A 24 12.41 14.61 -11.80
C ALA A 24 13.61 15.56 -11.61
N LEU A 25 13.60 16.67 -12.32
CA LEU A 25 14.67 17.67 -12.23
C LEU A 25 14.61 18.36 -10.86
N ASP A 26 15.78 18.46 -10.20
CA ASP A 26 15.88 19.17 -8.93
C ASP A 26 15.45 20.63 -9.07
N LYS A 27 14.68 21.11 -8.10
CA LYS A 27 14.19 22.48 -8.05
C LYS A 27 15.30 23.52 -8.20
N ALA A 28 16.46 23.24 -7.61
CA ALA A 28 17.66 24.12 -7.71
C ALA A 28 18.21 24.21 -9.14
N SER A 29 17.94 23.25 -10.01
CA SER A 29 18.39 23.21 -11.41
C SER A 29 17.39 23.83 -12.38
N ILE A 30 16.21 24.24 -11.89
CA ILE A 30 15.19 24.89 -12.70
C ILE A 30 15.57 26.36 -12.90
N VAL A 31 15.77 26.76 -14.15
CA VAL A 31 16.21 28.11 -14.51
C VAL A 31 15.05 29.00 -14.98
N GLU A 32 13.89 28.41 -15.27
CA GLU A 32 12.68 29.09 -15.72
C GLU A 32 11.45 28.48 -15.07
N LEU A 33 10.45 29.32 -14.80
CA LEU A 33 9.19 28.91 -14.17
C LEU A 33 7.99 29.26 -15.06
N PRO A 34 7.84 28.61 -16.24
CA PRO A 34 6.67 28.86 -17.06
C PRO A 34 5.41 28.35 -16.35
N SER A 35 4.31 29.08 -16.49
CA SER A 35 3.01 28.71 -15.90
C SER A 35 2.01 28.22 -16.93
N GLN A 36 2.29 28.42 -18.20
CA GLN A 36 1.46 27.98 -19.33
C GLN A 36 2.32 27.58 -20.51
N GLY A 37 1.75 26.79 -21.43
CA GLY A 37 2.48 26.23 -22.56
C GLY A 37 3.15 27.26 -23.47
N SER A 38 2.50 28.43 -23.67
CA SER A 38 3.05 29.50 -24.50
C SER A 38 4.32 30.13 -23.93
N ASP A 39 4.62 29.94 -22.66
CA ASP A 39 5.80 30.50 -21.99
C ASP A 39 6.98 29.52 -21.98
N ILE A 40 6.81 28.28 -22.46
CA ILE A 40 7.85 27.26 -22.45
C ILE A 40 8.90 27.55 -23.51
N LYS A 41 10.15 27.66 -23.09
CA LYS A 41 11.31 27.72 -23.98
C LYS A 41 11.90 26.33 -24.13
N PHE A 42 11.40 25.57 -25.10
CA PHE A 42 11.72 24.15 -25.26
C PHE A 42 13.22 23.86 -25.40
N ASP A 43 13.99 24.74 -26.02
CA ASP A 43 15.43 24.56 -26.15
C ASP A 43 16.14 24.50 -24.79
N THR A 44 15.71 25.32 -23.84
CA THR A 44 16.22 25.30 -22.46
C THR A 44 16.02 23.92 -21.83
N TRP A 45 14.82 23.34 -21.95
CA TRP A 45 14.49 22.07 -21.35
C TRP A 45 15.16 20.90 -22.04
N ARG A 46 15.39 20.98 -23.36
CA ARG A 46 16.21 20.01 -24.09
C ARG A 46 17.66 20.02 -23.61
N LEU A 47 18.24 21.19 -23.38
CA LEU A 47 19.58 21.31 -22.84
C LEU A 47 19.70 20.69 -21.43
N LEU A 48 18.63 20.77 -20.65
CA LEU A 48 18.54 20.12 -19.34
C LEU A 48 18.20 18.63 -19.44
N LYS A 49 18.10 18.08 -20.66
CA LYS A 49 17.82 16.67 -20.95
C LYS A 49 16.48 16.20 -20.34
N GLN A 50 15.47 17.03 -20.39
CA GLN A 50 14.14 16.70 -19.95
C GLN A 50 13.30 16.24 -21.14
N ASP A 51 12.56 15.14 -20.96
CA ASP A 51 11.66 14.60 -21.99
C ASP A 51 10.29 15.25 -21.93
N TYR A 52 9.86 15.61 -20.70
CA TYR A 52 8.55 16.18 -20.43
C TYR A 52 8.66 17.39 -19.52
N ILE A 53 7.70 18.29 -19.63
CA ILE A 53 7.55 19.39 -18.70
C ILE A 53 6.08 19.51 -18.29
N VAL A 54 5.84 19.73 -17.00
CA VAL A 54 4.54 20.02 -16.43
C VAL A 54 4.54 21.48 -15.98
N VAL A 55 3.59 22.24 -16.50
CA VAL A 55 3.38 23.63 -16.11
C VAL A 55 1.98 23.77 -15.55
N GLY A 56 1.78 24.70 -14.63
CA GLY A 56 0.48 24.89 -14.04
C GLY A 56 0.34 26.23 -13.34
N ARG A 57 -0.88 26.46 -12.91
CA ARG A 57 -1.29 27.71 -12.27
C ARG A 57 -2.45 27.50 -11.33
N LEU A 58 -2.54 28.32 -10.34
CA LEU A 58 -3.63 28.36 -9.37
C LEU A 58 -4.49 29.58 -9.63
N LYS A 59 -5.82 29.38 -9.62
CA LYS A 59 -6.80 30.46 -9.74
C LYS A 59 -7.67 30.51 -8.51
N ASP A 60 -7.78 31.67 -7.88
CA ASP A 60 -8.78 31.92 -6.86
C ASP A 60 -10.15 32.06 -7.55
N VAL A 61 -11.08 31.18 -7.19
CA VAL A 61 -12.44 31.17 -7.76
C VAL A 61 -13.49 31.63 -6.75
N GLY A 62 -13.05 32.19 -5.63
CA GLY A 62 -13.93 32.70 -4.57
C GLY A 62 -14.32 31.64 -3.54
N ASN A 63 -14.94 32.08 -2.45
CA ASN A 63 -15.43 31.21 -1.35
C ASN A 63 -14.35 30.29 -0.73
N GLY A 64 -13.09 30.74 -0.72
CA GLY A 64 -11.97 29.94 -0.20
C GLY A 64 -11.59 28.78 -1.11
N MET A 65 -12.10 28.72 -2.33
CA MET A 65 -11.84 27.68 -3.30
C MET A 65 -10.76 28.11 -4.28
N VAL A 66 -9.94 27.14 -4.70
CA VAL A 66 -8.85 27.31 -5.66
C VAL A 66 -9.01 26.28 -6.77
N GLN A 67 -8.81 26.71 -8.01
CA GLN A 67 -8.78 25.83 -9.16
C GLN A 67 -7.35 25.69 -9.67
N VAL A 68 -6.89 24.45 -9.82
CA VAL A 68 -5.59 24.12 -10.40
C VAL A 68 -5.79 23.81 -11.87
N GLU A 69 -5.01 24.48 -12.72
CA GLU A 69 -4.91 24.16 -14.15
C GLU A 69 -3.49 23.69 -14.43
N TYR A 70 -3.33 22.70 -15.30
CA TYR A 70 -2.02 22.19 -15.67
C TYR A 70 -1.96 21.75 -17.12
N GLU A 71 -0.74 21.70 -17.65
CA GLU A 71 -0.44 21.21 -18.97
C GLU A 71 0.78 20.29 -18.88
N LEU A 72 0.74 19.18 -19.59
CA LEU A 72 1.88 18.28 -19.78
C LEU A 72 2.34 18.38 -21.23
N TRP A 73 3.61 18.67 -21.44
CA TRP A 73 4.19 18.84 -22.78
C TRP A 73 5.33 17.83 -23.00
N ASP A 74 5.37 17.29 -24.22
CA ASP A 74 6.54 16.58 -24.75
C ASP A 74 7.54 17.63 -25.24
N VAL A 75 8.73 17.65 -24.61
CA VAL A 75 9.75 18.66 -24.90
C VAL A 75 10.33 18.51 -26.31
N ASN A 76 10.60 17.27 -26.72
CA ASN A 76 11.22 17.01 -28.03
C ASN A 76 10.28 17.26 -29.18
N LYS A 77 9.02 16.87 -29.04
CA LYS A 77 7.99 17.06 -30.07
C LYS A 77 7.31 18.44 -29.98
N GLN A 78 7.51 19.17 -28.88
CA GLN A 78 6.86 20.44 -28.60
C GLN A 78 5.34 20.34 -28.70
N GLN A 79 4.78 19.25 -28.18
CA GLN A 79 3.35 18.93 -28.23
C GLN A 79 2.76 18.86 -26.84
N SER A 80 1.58 19.44 -26.68
CA SER A 80 0.76 19.26 -25.48
C SER A 80 0.17 17.86 -25.45
N LEU A 81 0.43 17.12 -24.38
CA LEU A 81 -0.12 15.79 -24.17
C LEU A 81 -1.38 15.81 -23.31
N LEU A 82 -1.44 16.72 -22.33
CA LEU A 82 -2.57 16.95 -21.47
C LEU A 82 -2.72 18.45 -21.21
N SER A 83 -3.96 18.91 -21.13
CA SER A 83 -4.29 20.25 -20.66
C SER A 83 -5.64 20.16 -19.92
N GLN A 84 -5.62 20.34 -18.62
CA GLN A 84 -6.79 20.14 -17.77
C GLN A 84 -6.96 21.24 -16.75
N ALA A 85 -8.21 21.59 -16.48
CA ALA A 85 -8.62 22.37 -15.32
C ALA A 85 -9.28 21.41 -14.33
N MET A 86 -8.70 21.31 -13.14
CA MET A 86 -9.22 20.43 -12.08
C MET A 86 -10.48 21.09 -11.48
N GLN A 87 -11.30 20.29 -10.83
CA GLN A 87 -12.44 20.83 -10.07
C GLN A 87 -11.93 21.76 -8.97
N PRO A 88 -12.61 22.89 -8.71
CA PRO A 88 -12.26 23.76 -7.60
C PRO A 88 -12.23 22.99 -6.28
N ALA A 89 -11.25 23.29 -5.45
CA ALA A 89 -11.05 22.63 -4.16
C ALA A 89 -10.69 23.66 -3.09
N PRO A 90 -10.99 23.38 -1.81
CA PRO A 90 -10.49 24.20 -0.71
C PRO A 90 -8.95 24.20 -0.68
N MET A 91 -8.33 25.29 -0.23
CA MET A 91 -6.87 25.38 -0.12
C MET A 91 -6.24 24.24 0.70
N GLY A 92 -6.95 23.75 1.71
CA GLY A 92 -6.50 22.64 2.53
C GLY A 92 -6.52 21.27 1.83
N ASP A 93 -7.11 21.18 0.64
CA ASP A 93 -7.27 19.95 -0.13
C ASP A 93 -6.35 19.87 -1.36
N LEU A 94 -5.42 20.79 -1.50
CA LEU A 94 -4.55 20.88 -2.69
C LEU A 94 -3.61 19.66 -2.83
N ARG A 95 -3.26 18.98 -1.75
CA ARG A 95 -2.48 17.76 -1.83
C ARG A 95 -3.22 16.65 -2.60
N ASN A 96 -4.51 16.49 -2.35
CA ASN A 96 -5.35 15.54 -3.09
C ASN A 96 -5.40 15.89 -4.58
N VAL A 97 -5.56 17.16 -4.90
CA VAL A 97 -5.53 17.64 -6.30
C VAL A 97 -4.19 17.35 -6.95
N ALA A 98 -3.08 17.61 -6.24
CA ALA A 98 -1.73 17.33 -6.74
C ALA A 98 -1.52 15.84 -7.05
N HIS A 99 -1.94 14.94 -6.16
CA HIS A 99 -1.84 13.50 -6.38
C HIS A 99 -2.71 13.03 -7.57
N GLN A 100 -3.89 13.61 -7.75
CA GLN A 100 -4.76 13.32 -8.90
C GLN A 100 -4.09 13.75 -10.22
N ILE A 101 -3.45 14.90 -10.23
CA ILE A 101 -2.68 15.39 -11.40
C ILE A 101 -1.51 14.45 -11.68
N ALA A 102 -0.76 14.06 -10.66
CA ALA A 102 0.35 13.12 -10.81
C ALA A 102 -0.11 11.78 -11.37
N ASP A 103 -1.27 11.27 -10.92
CA ASP A 103 -1.87 10.05 -11.46
C ASP A 103 -2.21 10.17 -12.94
N ALA A 104 -2.82 11.27 -13.36
CA ALA A 104 -3.19 11.51 -14.74
C ALA A 104 -1.96 11.59 -15.66
N ILE A 105 -0.92 12.27 -15.21
CA ILE A 105 0.35 12.38 -15.96
C ILE A 105 1.04 11.01 -16.03
N TYR A 106 1.09 10.28 -14.93
CA TYR A 106 1.65 8.93 -14.88
C TYR A 106 0.97 8.01 -15.89
N GLU A 107 -0.37 8.01 -15.92
CA GLU A 107 -1.16 7.20 -16.86
C GLU A 107 -0.91 7.61 -18.31
N LYS A 108 -0.82 8.91 -18.57
CA LYS A 108 -0.58 9.42 -19.94
C LYS A 108 0.78 8.97 -20.48
N ILE A 109 1.81 8.99 -19.64
CA ILE A 109 3.17 8.66 -20.07
C ILE A 109 3.42 7.15 -20.09
N THR A 110 2.93 6.42 -19.07
CA THR A 110 3.24 5.00 -18.89
C THR A 110 2.16 4.05 -19.42
N GLY A 111 0.95 4.53 -19.65
CA GLY A 111 -0.21 3.70 -19.99
C GLY A 111 -0.85 2.98 -18.82
N VAL A 112 -0.32 3.17 -17.60
CA VAL A 112 -0.81 2.53 -16.37
C VAL A 112 -1.36 3.60 -15.42
N ARG A 113 -2.52 3.34 -14.84
CA ARG A 113 -3.11 4.26 -13.85
C ARG A 113 -2.14 4.52 -12.70
N GLY A 114 -1.93 5.77 -12.34
CA GLY A 114 -1.11 6.14 -11.19
C GLY A 114 -1.78 5.77 -9.87
N ALA A 115 -0.99 5.54 -8.84
CA ALA A 115 -1.45 5.15 -7.51
C ALA A 115 -1.02 6.16 -6.42
N PHE A 116 -0.80 7.40 -6.78
CA PHE A 116 -0.43 8.46 -5.84
C PHE A 116 -1.62 8.95 -5.03
N TRP A 117 -2.78 9.07 -5.65
CA TRP A 117 -4.02 9.41 -4.98
C TRP A 117 -4.68 8.17 -4.40
N THR A 118 -4.03 7.60 -3.42
CA THR A 118 -4.46 6.44 -2.64
C THR A 118 -4.14 6.72 -1.17
N ARG A 119 -4.59 5.82 -0.31
CA ARG A 119 -4.34 5.91 1.12
C ARG A 119 -3.60 4.68 1.61
N ILE A 120 -2.93 4.83 2.73
CA ILE A 120 -2.25 3.75 3.42
C ILE A 120 -2.81 3.61 4.82
N ALA A 121 -2.81 2.39 5.34
CA ALA A 121 -3.11 2.10 6.74
C ALA A 121 -1.86 1.54 7.42
N TYR A 122 -1.70 1.82 8.70
CA TYR A 122 -0.59 1.30 9.48
C TYR A 122 -0.91 1.33 10.97
N ILE A 123 -0.12 0.61 11.75
CA ILE A 123 -0.25 0.54 13.20
C ILE A 123 0.91 1.30 13.84
N THR A 124 0.61 2.10 14.86
CA THR A 124 1.63 2.70 15.73
C THR A 124 1.53 2.13 17.13
N ALA A 125 2.70 1.97 17.77
CA ALA A 125 2.80 1.60 19.16
C ALA A 125 3.68 2.63 19.86
N VAL A 126 3.12 3.35 20.83
CA VAL A 126 3.79 4.44 21.56
C VAL A 126 3.75 4.14 23.05
N GLY A 127 4.90 4.28 23.73
CA GLY A 127 5.04 4.04 25.15
C GLY A 127 5.89 2.82 25.46
N LEU A 128 5.96 2.44 26.74
CA LEU A 128 6.78 1.33 27.23
C LEU A 128 5.94 0.37 28.08
N GLY A 129 6.12 -0.93 27.84
CA GLY A 129 5.50 -2.00 28.61
C GLY A 129 3.97 -1.85 28.66
N ASN A 130 3.41 -1.89 29.88
CA ASN A 130 1.96 -1.81 30.10
C ASN A 130 1.37 -0.42 29.80
N ASN A 131 2.20 0.58 29.54
CA ASN A 131 1.78 1.93 29.18
C ASN A 131 1.84 2.16 27.66
N THR A 132 1.94 1.10 26.87
CA THR A 132 1.91 1.20 25.41
C THR A 132 0.49 1.49 24.93
N SER A 133 0.37 2.46 24.04
CA SER A 133 -0.86 2.79 23.32
C SER A 133 -0.71 2.42 21.84
N TYR A 134 -1.69 1.72 21.32
CA TYR A 134 -1.73 1.30 19.91
C TYR A 134 -2.76 2.12 19.15
N SER A 135 -2.42 2.48 17.93
CA SER A 135 -3.35 3.18 17.04
C SER A 135 -3.31 2.56 15.65
N LEU A 136 -4.49 2.48 15.04
CA LEU A 136 -4.65 2.21 13.62
C LEU A 136 -4.89 3.55 12.94
N LEU A 137 -4.04 3.91 11.99
CA LEU A 137 -4.11 5.17 11.26
C LEU A 137 -4.31 4.95 9.78
N VAL A 138 -4.91 5.92 9.14
CA VAL A 138 -5.02 6.05 7.69
C VAL A 138 -4.41 7.38 7.31
N ALA A 139 -3.54 7.37 6.31
CA ALA A 139 -2.87 8.56 5.80
C ALA A 139 -2.89 8.56 4.27
N ASP A 140 -2.48 9.68 3.66
CA ASP A 140 -2.20 9.74 2.24
C ASP A 140 -1.03 8.80 1.90
N SER A 141 -0.90 8.42 0.64
CA SER A 141 0.11 7.43 0.22
C SER A 141 1.56 7.86 0.52
N ASP A 142 1.80 9.14 0.68
CA ASP A 142 3.10 9.71 1.04
C ASP A 142 3.26 9.97 2.56
N GLY A 143 2.28 9.56 3.36
CA GLY A 143 2.30 9.66 4.82
C GLY A 143 1.69 10.93 5.39
N PHE A 144 1.25 11.86 4.56
CA PHE A 144 0.61 13.08 5.02
C PHE A 144 -0.84 12.86 5.48
N ASN A 145 -1.35 13.80 6.28
CA ASN A 145 -2.72 13.85 6.78
C ASN A 145 -3.15 12.56 7.51
N PRO A 146 -2.37 12.06 8.49
CA PRO A 146 -2.76 10.86 9.21
C PRO A 146 -4.02 11.10 10.05
N GLN A 147 -4.95 10.15 10.00
CA GLN A 147 -6.17 10.13 10.79
C GLN A 147 -6.24 8.86 11.61
N VAL A 148 -6.59 8.98 12.88
CA VAL A 148 -6.75 7.82 13.77
C VAL A 148 -8.10 7.17 13.50
N VAL A 149 -8.08 5.88 13.14
CA VAL A 149 -9.27 5.06 12.92
C VAL A 149 -9.68 4.33 14.20
N ALA A 150 -8.70 3.81 14.94
CA ALA A 150 -8.94 3.10 16.20
C ALA A 150 -7.75 3.28 17.14
N ARG A 151 -8.05 3.29 18.45
CA ARG A 151 -7.05 3.30 19.52
C ARG A 151 -7.33 2.19 20.50
N SER A 152 -6.28 1.62 21.08
CA SER A 152 -6.39 0.57 22.07
C SER A 152 -5.19 0.59 23.02
N LYS A 153 -5.42 0.15 24.26
CA LYS A 153 -4.33 -0.14 25.20
C LYS A 153 -3.72 -1.52 24.94
N GLU A 154 -4.42 -2.36 24.19
CA GLU A 154 -3.98 -3.68 23.78
C GLU A 154 -3.60 -3.68 22.29
N SER A 155 -2.84 -4.70 21.85
CA SER A 155 -2.31 -4.76 20.50
C SER A 155 -3.39 -4.67 19.42
N LEU A 156 -3.08 -3.92 18.38
CA LEU A 156 -3.78 -3.89 17.11
C LEU A 156 -2.85 -4.43 16.03
N LEU A 157 -3.36 -5.26 15.13
CA LEU A 157 -2.56 -5.96 14.11
C LEU A 157 -3.31 -6.07 12.79
N SER A 158 -2.55 -6.31 11.73
CA SER A 158 -3.03 -6.84 10.44
C SER A 158 -4.16 -6.05 9.80
N PRO A 159 -4.03 -4.75 9.57
CA PRO A 159 -5.05 -4.01 8.85
C PRO A 159 -5.17 -4.49 7.41
N ALA A 160 -6.39 -4.61 6.91
CA ALA A 160 -6.68 -5.05 5.55
C ALA A 160 -7.81 -4.21 4.95
N TRP A 161 -7.53 -3.58 3.81
CA TRP A 161 -8.49 -2.74 3.12
C TRP A 161 -9.56 -3.54 2.40
N SER A 162 -10.81 -3.12 2.53
CA SER A 162 -11.85 -3.58 1.61
C SER A 162 -11.58 -3.04 0.20
N PRO A 163 -12.01 -3.76 -0.87
CA PRO A 163 -11.71 -3.35 -2.24
C PRO A 163 -12.25 -1.96 -2.62
N ASP A 164 -13.34 -1.53 -1.98
CA ASP A 164 -13.94 -0.21 -2.19
C ASP A 164 -13.24 0.91 -1.40
N GLY A 165 -12.27 0.56 -0.54
CA GLY A 165 -11.54 1.52 0.29
C GLY A 165 -12.36 2.13 1.42
N LYS A 166 -13.56 1.64 1.72
CA LYS A 166 -14.45 2.20 2.75
C LYS A 166 -14.26 1.58 4.12
N LYS A 167 -13.71 0.37 4.19
CA LYS A 167 -13.58 -0.40 5.42
C LYS A 167 -12.18 -0.95 5.61
N LEU A 168 -11.81 -1.14 6.87
CA LEU A 168 -10.63 -1.87 7.29
C LEU A 168 -11.05 -3.04 8.17
N ALA A 169 -10.53 -4.22 7.86
CA ALA A 169 -10.52 -5.34 8.79
C ALA A 169 -9.21 -5.27 9.58
N TYR A 170 -9.26 -5.58 10.87
CA TYR A 170 -8.06 -5.60 11.70
C TYR A 170 -8.24 -6.51 12.91
N VAL A 171 -7.13 -6.90 13.50
CA VAL A 171 -7.10 -7.72 14.72
C VAL A 171 -6.95 -6.81 15.94
N SER A 172 -7.77 -7.02 16.97
CA SER A 172 -7.66 -6.32 18.24
C SER A 172 -7.64 -7.31 19.40
N PHE A 173 -6.77 -7.04 20.37
CA PHE A 173 -6.68 -7.80 21.63
C PHE A 173 -7.42 -7.12 22.78
N GLU A 174 -8.29 -6.15 22.51
CA GLU A 174 -9.00 -5.37 23.54
C GLU A 174 -9.85 -6.22 24.50
N SER A 175 -10.32 -7.38 24.06
CA SER A 175 -11.09 -8.32 24.89
C SER A 175 -10.22 -9.33 25.67
N GLY A 176 -8.88 -9.25 25.55
CA GLY A 176 -7.94 -10.23 26.11
C GLY A 176 -7.61 -11.37 25.15
N ASN A 177 -8.33 -11.54 24.07
CA ASN A 177 -8.07 -12.50 23.00
C ASN A 177 -8.05 -11.77 21.66
N SER A 178 -7.38 -12.38 20.65
CA SER A 178 -7.38 -11.82 19.30
C SER A 178 -8.76 -11.97 18.65
N ASN A 179 -9.34 -10.87 18.27
CA ASN A 179 -10.61 -10.81 17.54
C ASN A 179 -10.46 -9.98 16.29
N ILE A 180 -11.26 -10.29 15.26
CA ILE A 180 -11.25 -9.54 14.02
C ILE A 180 -12.48 -8.64 13.97
N TYR A 181 -12.22 -7.34 13.76
CA TYR A 181 -13.23 -6.31 13.56
C TYR A 181 -13.19 -5.81 12.12
N VAL A 182 -14.33 -5.38 11.61
CA VAL A 182 -14.44 -4.62 10.37
C VAL A 182 -15.04 -3.26 10.71
N GLN A 183 -14.33 -2.22 10.36
CA GLN A 183 -14.70 -0.85 10.70
C GLN A 183 -14.83 0.02 9.46
N ASP A 184 -15.91 0.78 9.38
CA ASP A 184 -16.09 1.83 8.40
C ASP A 184 -15.20 3.01 8.80
N ILE A 185 -14.29 3.43 7.90
CA ILE A 185 -13.31 4.47 8.23
C ILE A 185 -13.90 5.88 8.25
N THR A 186 -15.04 6.09 7.60
CA THR A 186 -15.72 7.39 7.57
C THR A 186 -16.60 7.59 8.79
N THR A 187 -17.42 6.59 9.13
CA THR A 187 -18.40 6.69 10.22
C THR A 187 -17.85 6.24 11.57
N GLY A 188 -16.78 5.42 11.57
CA GLY A 188 -16.24 4.77 12.77
C GLY A 188 -17.06 3.57 13.25
N SER A 189 -18.16 3.24 12.58
CA SER A 189 -18.98 2.07 12.90
C SER A 189 -18.20 0.79 12.67
N ARG A 190 -18.19 -0.12 13.64
CA ARG A 190 -17.47 -1.37 13.52
C ARG A 190 -18.32 -2.57 13.93
N GLN A 191 -17.97 -3.72 13.37
CA GLN A 191 -18.59 -5.00 13.65
C GLN A 191 -17.53 -6.02 14.04
N LEU A 192 -17.85 -6.83 15.05
CA LEU A 192 -17.05 -7.99 15.40
C LEU A 192 -17.40 -9.13 14.44
N VAL A 193 -16.43 -9.62 13.67
CA VAL A 193 -16.70 -10.60 12.61
C VAL A 193 -16.10 -11.99 12.89
N GLU A 194 -15.00 -12.07 13.66
CA GLU A 194 -14.40 -13.33 14.10
C GLU A 194 -13.99 -13.21 15.58
N ALA A 195 -14.50 -14.08 16.43
CA ALA A 195 -14.31 -14.00 17.85
C ALA A 195 -14.35 -15.37 18.54
N HIS A 196 -13.74 -16.39 17.93
CA HIS A 196 -13.60 -17.68 18.59
C HIS A 196 -12.81 -17.48 19.90
N ALA A 197 -13.43 -17.82 21.01
CA ALA A 197 -12.84 -17.60 22.34
C ALA A 197 -11.59 -18.46 22.58
N LYS A 198 -11.48 -19.56 21.85
CA LYS A 198 -10.35 -20.50 21.95
C LYS A 198 -9.43 -20.31 20.75
N GLY A 199 -8.16 -20.07 21.03
CA GLY A 199 -7.14 -19.95 19.99
C GLY A 199 -7.05 -18.55 19.38
N ILE A 200 -6.48 -18.49 18.18
CA ILE A 200 -6.17 -17.26 17.46
C ILE A 200 -7.24 -16.97 16.41
N ASN A 201 -7.61 -15.71 16.28
CA ASN A 201 -8.37 -15.16 15.18
C ASN A 201 -7.51 -14.08 14.53
N GLY A 202 -7.08 -14.24 13.28
CA GLY A 202 -6.11 -13.31 12.73
C GLY A 202 -6.00 -13.30 11.21
N ALA A 203 -5.09 -12.47 10.74
CA ALA A 203 -4.65 -12.36 9.35
C ALA A 203 -5.80 -12.20 8.34
N PRO A 204 -6.69 -11.20 8.49
CA PRO A 204 -7.80 -11.02 7.56
C PRO A 204 -7.33 -10.53 6.20
N ALA A 205 -7.99 -11.00 5.13
CA ALA A 205 -7.74 -10.55 3.77
C ALA A 205 -9.05 -10.57 2.96
N TRP A 206 -9.42 -9.45 2.37
CA TRP A 206 -10.66 -9.29 1.61
C TRP A 206 -10.56 -9.94 0.23
N SER A 207 -11.63 -10.63 -0.18
CA SER A 207 -11.77 -11.04 -1.58
C SER A 207 -11.88 -9.82 -2.49
N PRO A 208 -11.49 -9.92 -3.78
CA PRO A 208 -11.54 -8.78 -4.70
C PRO A 208 -12.91 -8.15 -4.87
N ASP A 209 -13.99 -8.94 -4.69
CA ASP A 209 -15.36 -8.45 -4.76
C ASP A 209 -15.92 -7.94 -3.42
N GLY A 210 -15.15 -8.06 -2.34
CA GLY A 210 -15.55 -7.62 -1.00
C GLY A 210 -16.57 -8.51 -0.29
N SER A 211 -17.00 -9.61 -0.90
CA SER A 211 -18.04 -10.48 -0.32
C SER A 211 -17.52 -11.45 0.73
N LYS A 212 -16.22 -11.72 0.74
CA LYS A 212 -15.60 -12.72 1.61
C LYS A 212 -14.35 -12.15 2.28
N LEU A 213 -14.02 -12.75 3.43
CA LEU A 213 -12.82 -12.43 4.18
C LEU A 213 -12.07 -13.75 4.44
N ALA A 214 -10.86 -13.89 3.92
CA ALA A 214 -9.99 -15.00 4.30
C ALA A 214 -9.35 -14.67 5.65
N VAL A 215 -9.29 -15.66 6.53
CA VAL A 215 -8.79 -15.50 7.91
C VAL A 215 -7.99 -16.73 8.33
N ALA A 216 -7.15 -16.56 9.33
CA ALA A 216 -6.46 -17.66 9.99
C ALA A 216 -7.06 -17.88 11.37
N LEU A 217 -7.58 -19.07 11.62
CA LEU A 217 -8.25 -19.45 12.87
C LEU A 217 -7.62 -20.72 13.45
N SER A 218 -7.45 -20.76 14.78
CA SER A 218 -6.85 -21.91 15.47
C SER A 218 -7.77 -22.57 16.51
N PHE A 219 -9.08 -22.29 16.46
CA PHE A 219 -10.01 -22.83 17.48
C PHE A 219 -10.13 -24.34 17.48
N THR A 220 -9.73 -25.03 16.39
CA THR A 220 -9.71 -26.49 16.30
C THR A 220 -8.35 -27.12 16.65
N GLY A 221 -7.37 -26.29 17.07
CA GLY A 221 -6.02 -26.74 17.45
C GLY A 221 -4.93 -25.96 16.73
N ASN A 222 -4.71 -26.23 15.44
CA ASN A 222 -3.72 -25.52 14.62
C ASN A 222 -4.33 -24.37 13.85
N LEU A 223 -3.49 -23.40 13.46
CA LEU A 223 -3.89 -22.35 12.54
C LEU A 223 -4.18 -22.95 11.16
N ASN A 224 -5.38 -22.66 10.66
CA ASN A 224 -5.80 -23.03 9.31
C ASN A 224 -6.48 -21.84 8.64
N ILE A 225 -6.51 -21.88 7.32
CA ILE A 225 -7.15 -20.85 6.52
C ILE A 225 -8.64 -21.17 6.38
N TYR A 226 -9.47 -20.17 6.69
CA TYR A 226 -10.91 -20.20 6.53
C TYR A 226 -11.34 -19.05 5.63
N VAL A 227 -12.47 -19.22 4.96
CA VAL A 227 -13.14 -18.14 4.22
C VAL A 227 -14.45 -17.83 4.91
N LEU A 228 -14.62 -16.60 5.33
CA LEU A 228 -15.83 -16.10 5.97
C LEU A 228 -16.68 -15.38 4.92
N ASN A 229 -17.93 -15.82 4.74
CA ASN A 229 -18.90 -15.07 3.96
C ASN A 229 -19.39 -13.87 4.79
N MET A 230 -19.19 -12.66 4.29
CA MET A 230 -19.49 -11.46 5.04
C MET A 230 -20.98 -11.23 5.27
N ALA A 231 -21.84 -11.68 4.37
CA ALA A 231 -23.28 -11.55 4.51
C ALA A 231 -23.88 -12.57 5.48
N SER A 232 -23.55 -13.86 5.30
CA SER A 232 -24.11 -14.97 6.10
C SER A 232 -23.34 -15.27 7.37
N ARG A 233 -22.08 -14.81 7.46
CA ARG A 233 -21.13 -15.16 8.52
C ARG A 233 -20.76 -16.65 8.57
N GLN A 234 -21.04 -17.38 7.50
CA GLN A 234 -20.64 -18.79 7.39
C GLN A 234 -19.13 -18.90 7.13
N GLU A 235 -18.47 -19.74 7.92
CA GLU A 235 -17.05 -20.08 7.77
C GLU A 235 -16.89 -21.34 6.94
N THR A 236 -15.96 -21.33 5.98
CA THR A 236 -15.57 -22.50 5.20
C THR A 236 -14.07 -22.74 5.40
N ARG A 237 -13.71 -23.90 5.90
CA ARG A 237 -12.31 -24.27 6.11
C ARG A 237 -11.67 -24.67 4.78
N LEU A 238 -10.54 -24.07 4.41
CA LEU A 238 -9.80 -24.41 3.19
C LEU A 238 -8.66 -25.38 3.43
N THR A 239 -7.89 -25.21 4.51
CA THR A 239 -6.76 -26.07 4.85
C THR A 239 -7.13 -26.97 6.00
N SER A 240 -6.59 -28.19 6.00
CA SER A 240 -6.96 -29.22 6.99
C SER A 240 -5.77 -29.86 7.68
N ASP A 241 -4.61 -29.25 7.60
CA ASP A 241 -3.41 -29.75 8.27
C ASP A 241 -3.56 -29.76 9.79
N THR A 242 -3.10 -30.81 10.42
CA THR A 242 -3.18 -30.97 11.87
C THR A 242 -1.91 -30.56 12.60
N LEU A 243 -0.79 -30.44 11.89
CA LEU A 243 0.54 -30.15 12.45
C LEU A 243 1.15 -28.85 11.91
N ALA A 244 0.74 -28.41 10.72
CA ALA A 244 1.28 -27.21 10.10
C ALA A 244 0.58 -25.93 10.58
N ILE A 245 1.32 -24.84 10.58
CA ILE A 245 0.77 -23.50 10.78
C ILE A 245 0.48 -22.93 9.40
N ASN A 246 -0.79 -22.61 9.13
CA ASN A 246 -1.25 -21.99 7.89
C ASN A 246 -1.84 -20.61 8.23
N THR A 247 -1.26 -19.56 7.70
CA THR A 247 -1.61 -18.18 8.08
C THR A 247 -1.36 -17.21 6.93
N GLN A 248 -1.70 -15.94 7.14
CA GLN A 248 -1.43 -14.83 6.23
C GLN A 248 -1.97 -15.08 4.82
N PRO A 249 -3.28 -15.36 4.68
CA PRO A 249 -3.89 -15.56 3.37
C PRO A 249 -3.97 -14.24 2.58
N GLU A 250 -3.85 -14.35 1.27
CA GLU A 250 -4.08 -13.25 0.32
C GLU A 250 -4.74 -13.80 -0.94
N TRP A 251 -5.68 -13.05 -1.48
CA TRP A 251 -6.43 -13.46 -2.68
C TRP A 251 -5.69 -13.10 -3.95
N SER A 252 -5.82 -13.94 -4.97
CA SER A 252 -5.48 -13.56 -6.34
C SER A 252 -6.48 -12.50 -6.85
N PRO A 253 -6.08 -11.64 -7.81
CA PRO A 253 -6.97 -10.59 -8.31
C PRO A 253 -8.28 -11.09 -8.94
N ASP A 254 -8.27 -12.32 -9.47
CA ASP A 254 -9.47 -12.95 -10.03
C ASP A 254 -10.35 -13.66 -8.97
N GLY A 255 -9.91 -13.70 -7.72
CA GLY A 255 -10.64 -14.33 -6.62
C GLY A 255 -10.65 -15.86 -6.64
N GLN A 256 -9.90 -16.50 -7.54
CA GLN A 256 -9.93 -17.97 -7.73
C GLN A 256 -8.88 -18.70 -6.87
N THR A 257 -7.84 -18.00 -6.44
CA THR A 257 -6.72 -18.59 -5.71
C THR A 257 -6.48 -17.82 -4.42
N ILE A 258 -6.10 -18.53 -3.37
CA ILE A 258 -5.60 -17.95 -2.12
C ILE A 258 -4.14 -18.37 -1.94
N TYR A 259 -3.27 -17.39 -1.76
CA TYR A 259 -1.87 -17.58 -1.38
C TYR A 259 -1.77 -17.48 0.14
N PHE A 260 -0.91 -18.29 0.75
CA PHE A 260 -0.75 -18.26 2.20
C PHE A 260 0.62 -18.73 2.63
N THR A 261 0.98 -18.47 3.86
CA THR A 261 2.21 -18.95 4.48
C THR A 261 1.94 -20.26 5.21
N SER A 262 2.79 -21.26 4.99
CA SER A 262 2.72 -22.54 5.70
C SER A 262 4.11 -23.08 6.00
N ASP A 263 4.27 -23.68 7.18
CA ASP A 263 5.51 -24.34 7.59
C ASP A 263 5.48 -25.87 7.38
N ARG A 264 4.53 -26.37 6.59
CA ARG A 264 4.33 -27.83 6.37
C ARG A 264 5.55 -28.55 5.78
N SER A 265 6.42 -27.82 5.09
CA SER A 265 7.68 -28.38 4.53
C SER A 265 8.90 -28.15 5.43
N GLY A 266 8.69 -27.68 6.67
CA GLY A 266 9.72 -27.43 7.67
C GLY A 266 9.85 -25.98 8.05
N LYS A 267 10.25 -25.12 7.11
CA LYS A 267 10.30 -23.67 7.29
C LYS A 267 9.12 -23.00 6.59
N PRO A 268 8.76 -21.76 6.97
CA PRO A 268 7.70 -21.02 6.29
C PRO A 268 7.98 -20.88 4.79
N GLN A 269 6.98 -21.20 3.98
CA GLN A 269 7.01 -21.04 2.52
C GLN A 269 5.63 -20.56 2.05
N ILE A 270 5.61 -20.00 0.84
CA ILE A 270 4.36 -19.57 0.22
C ILE A 270 3.75 -20.76 -0.52
N TYR A 271 2.47 -20.99 -0.23
CA TYR A 271 1.62 -22.01 -0.85
C TYR A 271 0.44 -21.34 -1.53
N GLN A 272 -0.18 -22.05 -2.45
CA GLN A 272 -1.45 -21.64 -3.06
C GLN A 272 -2.47 -22.75 -2.97
N ILE A 273 -3.74 -22.36 -2.90
CA ILE A 273 -4.88 -23.25 -2.89
C ILE A 273 -6.03 -22.61 -3.67
N SER A 274 -6.88 -23.42 -4.32
CA SER A 274 -8.12 -22.89 -4.89
C SER A 274 -8.99 -22.25 -3.80
N ALA A 275 -9.61 -21.12 -4.11
CA ALA A 275 -10.55 -20.48 -3.19
C ALA A 275 -11.78 -21.37 -2.87
N SER A 276 -12.06 -22.39 -3.69
CA SER A 276 -13.10 -23.37 -3.46
C SER A 276 -12.62 -24.64 -2.74
N GLY A 277 -11.35 -24.68 -2.32
CA GLY A 277 -10.77 -25.83 -1.62
C GLY A 277 -9.98 -26.76 -2.52
N GLY A 278 -9.54 -27.87 -1.97
CA GLY A 278 -8.70 -28.85 -2.65
C GLY A 278 -7.31 -28.93 -2.04
N SER A 279 -6.33 -29.36 -2.85
CA SER A 279 -4.95 -29.51 -2.42
C SER A 279 -4.16 -28.22 -2.57
N ALA A 280 -3.31 -27.93 -1.58
CA ALA A 280 -2.38 -26.81 -1.64
C ALA A 280 -1.08 -27.22 -2.34
N SER A 281 -0.44 -26.30 -3.05
CA SER A 281 0.87 -26.48 -3.67
C SER A 281 1.83 -25.36 -3.27
N ARG A 282 3.08 -25.75 -3.01
CA ARG A 282 4.15 -24.80 -2.70
C ARG A 282 4.57 -24.05 -3.96
N ILE A 283 4.78 -22.74 -3.84
CA ILE A 283 5.21 -21.90 -4.96
C ILE A 283 6.51 -21.13 -4.71
N SER A 284 7.01 -21.07 -3.48
CA SER A 284 8.30 -20.46 -3.16
C SER A 284 9.37 -21.52 -2.90
N PHE A 285 10.50 -21.43 -3.62
CA PHE A 285 11.58 -22.41 -3.56
C PHE A 285 12.97 -21.80 -3.37
N GLN A 286 13.09 -20.49 -3.56
CA GLN A 286 14.36 -19.79 -3.38
C GLN A 286 14.48 -19.26 -1.96
N GLY A 287 15.72 -19.23 -1.44
CA GLY A 287 16.00 -18.83 -0.07
C GLY A 287 15.62 -19.89 0.96
N GLN A 288 15.83 -19.58 2.24
CA GLN A 288 15.56 -20.52 3.32
C GLN A 288 14.10 -20.50 3.75
N SER A 289 13.49 -19.33 3.82
CA SER A 289 12.08 -19.17 4.18
C SER A 289 11.45 -18.03 3.39
N ASN A 290 10.14 -18.12 3.19
CA ASN A 290 9.35 -17.09 2.53
C ASN A 290 8.00 -17.00 3.24
N GLN A 291 7.55 -15.79 3.54
CA GLN A 291 6.30 -15.58 4.27
C GLN A 291 5.68 -14.23 3.95
N ASN A 292 4.42 -14.06 4.35
CA ASN A 292 3.71 -12.79 4.30
C ASN A 292 3.60 -12.23 2.87
N VAL A 293 2.82 -12.90 2.03
CA VAL A 293 2.69 -12.56 0.61
C VAL A 293 1.79 -11.34 0.41
N SER A 294 2.16 -10.48 -0.53
CA SER A 294 1.30 -9.47 -1.12
C SER A 294 1.23 -9.69 -2.63
N VAL A 295 0.05 -9.61 -3.20
CA VAL A 295 -0.20 -9.97 -4.61
C VAL A 295 -0.31 -8.71 -5.46
N GLY A 296 0.44 -8.65 -6.56
CA GLY A 296 0.30 -7.57 -7.55
C GLY A 296 -1.02 -7.66 -8.30
N PHE A 297 -1.49 -6.54 -8.83
CA PHE A 297 -2.83 -6.42 -9.45
C PHE A 297 -3.07 -7.37 -10.62
N ASP A 298 -2.03 -7.79 -11.32
CA ASP A 298 -2.10 -8.71 -12.47
C ASP A 298 -1.94 -10.19 -12.06
N GLY A 299 -1.69 -10.46 -10.79
CA GLY A 299 -1.43 -11.81 -10.27
C GLY A 299 -0.09 -12.40 -10.67
N LYS A 300 0.73 -11.68 -11.40
CA LYS A 300 2.03 -12.18 -11.87
C LYS A 300 3.14 -11.96 -10.85
N GLN A 301 3.09 -10.85 -10.12
CA GLN A 301 4.10 -10.51 -9.11
C GLN A 301 3.57 -10.79 -7.72
N LEU A 302 4.38 -11.47 -6.92
CA LEU A 302 4.15 -11.71 -5.51
C LEU A 302 5.30 -11.11 -4.72
N ALA A 303 4.99 -10.23 -3.76
CA ALA A 303 5.97 -9.77 -2.80
C ALA A 303 5.90 -10.62 -1.54
N MET A 304 7.04 -10.85 -0.90
CA MET A 304 7.13 -11.66 0.30
C MET A 304 8.34 -11.25 1.13
N VAL A 305 8.37 -11.70 2.35
CA VAL A 305 9.56 -11.61 3.20
C VAL A 305 10.37 -12.89 3.00
N GLN A 306 11.57 -12.77 2.43
CA GLN A 306 12.47 -13.89 2.31
C GLN A 306 13.55 -13.85 3.39
N GLY A 307 13.68 -14.95 4.13
CA GLY A 307 14.70 -15.14 5.14
C GLY A 307 15.86 -15.97 4.62
N ASN A 308 17.09 -15.53 4.90
CA ASN A 308 18.34 -16.25 4.64
C ASN A 308 19.25 -16.04 5.85
N GLY A 309 19.41 -17.07 6.67
CA GLY A 309 20.05 -16.92 7.97
C GLY A 309 19.25 -15.97 8.87
N ASN A 310 19.89 -14.92 9.35
CA ASN A 310 19.25 -13.89 10.18
C ASN A 310 18.88 -12.62 9.41
N VAL A 311 18.90 -12.68 8.08
CA VAL A 311 18.58 -11.54 7.22
C VAL A 311 17.23 -11.78 6.55
N TYR A 312 16.31 -10.85 6.77
CA TYR A 312 14.96 -10.84 6.22
C TYR A 312 14.80 -9.62 5.33
N ARG A 313 14.46 -9.85 4.07
CA ARG A 313 14.33 -8.79 3.07
C ARG A 313 13.03 -8.96 2.28
N ILE A 314 12.54 -7.87 1.74
CA ILE A 314 11.42 -7.92 0.81
C ILE A 314 11.92 -8.40 -0.55
N ALA A 315 11.30 -9.46 -1.04
CA ALA A 315 11.58 -10.07 -2.33
C ALA A 315 10.32 -10.03 -3.19
N ILE A 316 10.50 -9.86 -4.49
CA ILE A 316 9.43 -9.96 -5.47
C ILE A 316 9.72 -11.17 -6.36
N MET A 317 8.74 -12.06 -6.46
CA MET A 317 8.77 -13.21 -7.35
C MET A 317 7.84 -12.95 -8.53
N ASP A 318 8.36 -13.10 -9.75
CA ASP A 318 7.57 -12.98 -10.96
C ASP A 318 7.19 -14.38 -11.46
N GLN A 319 5.90 -14.73 -11.33
CA GLN A 319 5.41 -16.04 -11.74
C GLN A 319 5.45 -16.24 -13.26
N SER A 320 5.40 -15.16 -14.04
CA SER A 320 5.45 -15.22 -15.50
C SER A 320 6.87 -15.46 -16.04
N LEU A 321 7.90 -15.24 -15.21
CA LEU A 321 9.32 -15.42 -15.53
C LEU A 321 9.92 -16.65 -14.82
N GLY A 322 9.14 -17.71 -14.63
CA GLY A 322 9.63 -18.94 -14.01
C GLY A 322 9.91 -18.84 -12.52
N GLY A 323 9.31 -17.88 -11.85
CA GLY A 323 9.47 -17.70 -10.40
C GLY A 323 10.78 -17.05 -9.99
N GLN A 324 11.44 -16.31 -10.87
CA GLN A 324 12.64 -15.55 -10.52
C GLN A 324 12.36 -14.53 -9.43
N VAL A 325 13.30 -14.41 -8.49
CA VAL A 325 13.19 -13.55 -7.32
C VAL A 325 14.21 -12.43 -7.42
N ARG A 326 13.77 -11.21 -7.08
CA ARG A 326 14.65 -10.05 -6.89
C ARG A 326 14.38 -9.43 -5.53
N PHE A 327 15.41 -8.91 -4.90
CA PHE A 327 15.28 -8.19 -3.64
C PHE A 327 15.05 -6.70 -3.90
N VAL A 328 14.14 -6.10 -3.15
CA VAL A 328 13.81 -4.66 -3.24
C VAL A 328 14.11 -3.91 -1.96
N SER A 329 14.61 -4.58 -0.93
CA SER A 329 15.00 -3.97 0.34
C SER A 329 16.30 -4.58 0.89
N PRO A 330 17.06 -3.84 1.73
CA PRO A 330 18.37 -4.29 2.18
C PRO A 330 18.36 -5.22 3.40
N GLY A 331 17.27 -5.31 4.15
CA GLY A 331 17.23 -6.01 5.43
C GLY A 331 17.88 -5.20 6.56
N PRO A 332 18.23 -5.83 7.70
CA PRO A 332 18.10 -7.26 7.98
C PRO A 332 16.74 -7.72 8.53
N PHE A 333 15.84 -6.79 8.90
CA PHE A 333 14.55 -7.12 9.51
C PHE A 333 13.42 -6.37 8.80
N ASP A 334 13.29 -6.59 7.50
CA ASP A 334 12.22 -6.02 6.70
C ASP A 334 11.03 -6.98 6.69
N GLU A 335 9.81 -6.44 6.80
CA GLU A 335 8.59 -7.24 6.90
C GLU A 335 7.37 -6.52 6.33
N SER A 336 6.26 -7.23 6.23
CA SER A 336 4.94 -6.70 5.89
C SER A 336 4.89 -5.94 4.56
N PRO A 337 5.32 -6.56 3.44
CA PRO A 337 5.19 -5.89 2.14
C PRO A 337 3.74 -5.73 1.73
N SER A 338 3.42 -4.60 1.09
CA SER A 338 2.09 -4.32 0.58
C SER A 338 2.20 -3.54 -0.74
N PHE A 339 1.73 -4.13 -1.83
CA PHE A 339 1.73 -3.49 -3.14
C PHE A 339 0.74 -2.33 -3.22
N ALA A 340 1.15 -1.27 -3.91
CA ALA A 340 0.23 -0.28 -4.45
C ALA A 340 -0.72 -0.94 -5.45
N PRO A 341 -1.93 -0.38 -5.68
CA PRO A 341 -2.92 -1.03 -6.56
C PRO A 341 -2.49 -1.18 -8.02
N ASN A 342 -1.49 -0.42 -8.48
CA ASN A 342 -0.89 -0.59 -9.81
C ASN A 342 0.41 -1.42 -9.80
N ALA A 343 0.81 -1.97 -8.67
CA ALA A 343 2.04 -2.75 -8.47
C ALA A 343 3.35 -2.03 -8.85
N SER A 344 3.32 -0.70 -9.02
CA SER A 344 4.53 0.07 -9.36
C SER A 344 5.44 0.33 -8.16
N MET A 345 4.86 0.25 -6.96
CA MET A 345 5.52 0.50 -5.69
C MET A 345 4.98 -0.43 -4.63
N LEU A 346 5.70 -0.53 -3.53
CA LEU A 346 5.18 -1.18 -2.31
C LEU A 346 5.65 -0.45 -1.06
N LEU A 347 4.90 -0.71 0.01
CA LEU A 347 5.28 -0.34 1.37
C LEU A 347 5.85 -1.55 2.08
N TYR A 348 6.74 -1.34 3.02
CA TYR A 348 7.16 -2.36 3.97
C TYR A 348 7.59 -1.75 5.29
N ALA A 349 7.65 -2.56 6.33
CA ALA A 349 8.14 -2.16 7.64
C ALA A 349 9.60 -2.58 7.78
N ALA A 350 10.43 -1.68 8.29
CA ALA A 350 11.83 -1.91 8.58
C ALA A 350 12.13 -1.55 10.03
N THR A 351 13.33 -1.89 10.50
CA THR A 351 13.79 -1.57 11.85
C THR A 351 15.01 -0.65 11.76
N GLU A 352 14.92 0.49 12.44
CA GLU A 352 16.04 1.43 12.63
C GLU A 352 16.34 1.54 14.11
N GLY A 353 17.46 0.94 14.56
CA GLY A 353 17.75 0.79 15.99
C GLY A 353 16.66 0.00 16.68
N PRO A 354 16.07 0.49 17.79
CA PRO A 354 14.95 -0.19 18.47
C PRO A 354 13.58 0.13 17.85
N ARG A 355 13.52 0.92 16.77
CA ARG A 355 12.29 1.52 16.27
C ARG A 355 11.85 0.91 14.94
N GLY A 356 10.56 0.57 14.83
CA GLY A 356 9.92 0.25 13.56
C GLY A 356 9.63 1.51 12.75
N VAL A 357 9.90 1.45 11.45
CA VAL A 357 9.68 2.55 10.49
C VAL A 357 9.10 2.00 9.21
N LEU A 358 8.44 2.85 8.42
CA LEU A 358 7.92 2.46 7.11
C LEU A 358 8.75 3.05 5.98
N TYR A 359 8.92 2.24 4.94
CA TYR A 359 9.51 2.64 3.68
C TYR A 359 8.54 2.40 2.53
N SER A 360 8.58 3.28 1.54
CA SER A 360 8.08 2.97 0.21
C SER A 360 9.27 2.62 -0.69
N VAL A 361 9.06 1.70 -1.61
CA VAL A 361 10.09 1.30 -2.58
C VAL A 361 9.43 1.08 -3.93
N SER A 362 10.11 1.48 -5.00
CA SER A 362 9.68 1.15 -6.36
C SER A 362 9.82 -0.36 -6.60
N ALA A 363 8.95 -0.93 -7.43
CA ALA A 363 8.92 -2.37 -7.67
C ALA A 363 10.21 -2.92 -8.30
N ASP A 364 11.01 -2.07 -8.93
CA ASP A 364 12.35 -2.42 -9.41
C ASP A 364 13.43 -2.36 -8.31
N GLY A 365 13.10 -1.85 -7.12
CA GLY A 365 14.02 -1.72 -5.99
C GLY A 365 14.95 -0.50 -6.04
N ASN A 366 14.87 0.32 -7.08
CA ASN A 366 15.86 1.39 -7.33
C ASN A 366 15.63 2.65 -6.49
N VAL A 367 14.39 2.95 -6.14
CA VAL A 367 14.04 4.15 -5.36
C VAL A 367 13.34 3.75 -4.07
N ARG A 368 13.97 4.04 -2.96
CA ARG A 368 13.48 3.73 -1.62
C ARG A 368 13.44 5.00 -0.78
N GLN A 369 12.29 5.27 -0.17
CA GLN A 369 12.09 6.43 0.69
C GLN A 369 11.48 6.02 2.02
N ARG A 370 12.05 6.56 3.10
CA ARG A 370 11.45 6.46 4.43
C ARG A 370 10.28 7.43 4.51
N LEU A 371 9.12 6.93 4.97
CA LEU A 371 7.99 7.81 5.25
C LEU A 371 8.24 8.56 6.57
N VAL A 372 7.96 9.87 6.55
CA VAL A 372 8.04 10.69 7.77
C VAL A 372 6.69 10.60 8.48
N LEU A 373 6.64 9.76 9.50
CA LEU A 373 5.44 9.49 10.28
C LEU A 373 5.68 9.88 11.75
N SER A 374 4.61 9.85 12.54
CA SER A 374 4.65 10.22 13.95
C SER A 374 5.60 9.34 14.78
N ASP A 375 5.86 9.76 16.01
CA ASP A 375 6.74 9.08 16.95
C ASP A 375 6.26 7.67 17.30
N GLY A 376 7.19 6.85 17.81
CA GLY A 376 6.95 5.48 18.25
C GLY A 376 7.28 4.45 17.17
N ASP A 377 6.92 3.20 17.43
CA ASP A 377 7.03 2.13 16.45
C ASP A 377 5.92 2.25 15.42
N VAL A 378 6.27 2.18 14.15
CA VAL A 378 5.32 2.15 13.04
C VAL A 378 5.50 0.82 12.31
N ARG A 379 4.41 0.09 12.10
CA ARG A 379 4.47 -1.27 11.56
C ARG A 379 3.19 -1.64 10.82
N GLU A 380 3.21 -2.81 10.17
CA GLU A 380 2.08 -3.45 9.48
C GLU A 380 1.37 -2.53 8.51
N PRO A 381 2.10 -2.00 7.50
CA PRO A 381 1.49 -1.15 6.50
C PRO A 381 0.58 -1.94 5.57
N ALA A 382 -0.49 -1.31 5.11
CA ALA A 382 -1.37 -1.82 4.07
C ALA A 382 -1.69 -0.71 3.10
N TRP A 383 -1.33 -0.88 1.83
CA TRP A 383 -1.67 0.08 0.79
C TRP A 383 -3.13 -0.11 0.38
N GLY A 384 -3.88 0.97 0.37
CA GLY A 384 -5.28 0.96 -0.01
C GLY A 384 -5.50 0.86 -1.53
N PRO A 385 -6.74 0.57 -1.93
CA PRO A 385 -7.11 0.51 -3.34
C PRO A 385 -7.17 1.90 -3.96
N TYR A 386 -7.36 1.94 -5.29
CA TYR A 386 -7.69 3.17 -5.98
C TYR A 386 -8.91 3.85 -5.35
N ARG A 387 -8.86 5.16 -5.27
CA ARG A 387 -10.02 5.97 -4.88
C ARG A 387 -10.93 6.19 -6.08
N GLU A 388 -12.20 6.45 -5.82
CA GLU A 388 -13.17 6.78 -6.88
C GLU A 388 -12.79 8.10 -7.56
N ARG A 389 -12.86 8.11 -8.90
CA ARG A 389 -12.60 9.30 -9.72
C ARG A 389 -13.76 10.30 -9.66
#